data_02e3c6a945f23b9b49bf956e2ec9a957
#
_entry.id   02e3c6a945f23b9b49bf956e2ec9a957
#
_cell.length_a   1.000
_cell.length_b   1.000
_cell.length_c   1.000
_cell.angle_alpha   90.00
_cell.angle_beta   90.00
_cell.angle_gamma   90.00
#
_symmetry.space_group_name_H-M   'P 1'
#
loop_
_entity.id
_entity.type
_entity.pdbx_description
1 polymer ?
#
loop_
_entity_poly.entity_id
_entity_poly.type
_entity_poly.pdbx_seq_one_letter_code
_entity_poly.pdbx_strand_id
1 'polypeptide(L)'
;EFSDAMLRRGNYSANCTQQVAELLDAYPDADVLVCANDVMAYAAYQECERRGLIVGKDIAITGYDDDETATSIYPPLTTVSQNEMDMGYRSVAKIVAMCNGEPTGIKKIKASVKIRSSCGCRTIYDCGFRRVGSIEDLQTDEYIEHISLQIGHKILLEKTTAEEQEAICEQVHYIFKECTKECFSQKEISLDGVFKALRELLLGESSTKISVIVLTECVNEYVRHL
;
A
#
# COMPACT_ATOMS: atom_id res chain seq x y z
N GLU A 1 -20.32 15.95 -15.22
CA GLU A 1 -19.66 15.91 -16.54
C GLU A 1 -18.35 16.68 -16.45
N PHE A 2 -17.22 16.10 -16.93
CA PHE A 2 -15.89 16.75 -16.87
C PHE A 2 -15.85 17.97 -17.83
N SER A 3 -15.24 19.06 -17.37
CA SER A 3 -15.01 20.26 -18.18
C SER A 3 -13.59 20.79 -17.98
N ASP A 4 -13.08 21.58 -18.93
CA ASP A 4 -11.75 22.20 -18.83
C ASP A 4 -11.62 23.13 -17.62
N ALA A 5 -12.72 23.63 -17.08
CA ALA A 5 -12.74 24.42 -15.86
C ALA A 5 -12.35 23.61 -14.61
N MET A 6 -12.45 22.28 -14.66
CA MET A 6 -12.05 21.35 -13.61
C MET A 6 -10.56 20.99 -13.69
N LEU A 7 -9.81 21.56 -14.63
CA LEU A 7 -8.39 21.28 -14.81
C LEU A 7 -7.53 22.38 -14.19
N ARG A 8 -6.48 21.99 -13.47
CA ARG A 8 -5.43 22.89 -12.98
C ARG A 8 -4.06 22.36 -13.40
N ARG A 9 -3.17 23.26 -13.79
CA ARG A 9 -1.81 22.90 -14.20
C ARG A 9 -0.87 22.94 -13.01
N GLY A 10 -0.45 21.76 -12.54
CA GLY A 10 0.53 21.61 -11.44
C GLY A 10 1.98 21.45 -11.90
N ASN A 11 2.25 21.47 -13.22
CA ASN A 11 3.58 21.40 -13.82
C ASN A 11 4.43 20.23 -13.33
N TYR A 12 3.82 19.08 -13.02
CA TYR A 12 4.46 17.88 -12.50
C TYR A 12 5.32 18.14 -11.23
N SER A 13 4.91 19.11 -10.42
CA SER A 13 5.66 19.58 -9.26
C SER A 13 4.92 19.29 -7.95
N ALA A 14 5.67 19.00 -6.88
CA ALA A 14 5.14 18.95 -5.53
C ALA A 14 4.59 20.31 -5.02
N ASN A 15 5.01 21.41 -5.65
CA ASN A 15 4.60 22.76 -5.26
C ASN A 15 3.27 23.19 -5.94
N CYS A 16 2.32 22.25 -6.09
CA CYS A 16 1.01 22.53 -6.70
C CYS A 16 -0.15 22.56 -5.68
N THR A 17 0.15 22.69 -4.40
CA THR A 17 -0.86 22.72 -3.32
C THR A 17 -1.85 23.87 -3.51
N GLN A 18 -1.40 25.04 -4.00
CA GLN A 18 -2.28 26.16 -4.30
C GLN A 18 -3.29 25.81 -5.41
N GLN A 19 -2.86 25.13 -6.47
CA GLN A 19 -3.73 24.70 -7.57
C GLN A 19 -4.78 23.68 -7.10
N VAL A 20 -4.40 22.82 -6.16
CA VAL A 20 -5.35 21.90 -5.51
C VAL A 20 -6.35 22.69 -4.67
N ALA A 21 -5.88 23.68 -3.89
CA ALA A 21 -6.75 24.54 -3.09
C ALA A 21 -7.78 25.26 -3.96
N GLU A 22 -7.34 25.90 -5.05
CA GLU A 22 -8.22 26.58 -6.01
C GLU A 22 -9.26 25.63 -6.64
N LEU A 23 -8.86 24.37 -6.89
CA LEU A 23 -9.77 23.36 -7.42
C LEU A 23 -10.85 23.00 -6.41
N LEU A 24 -10.44 22.71 -5.17
CA LEU A 24 -11.37 22.34 -4.10
C LEU A 24 -12.23 23.51 -3.62
N ASP A 25 -11.78 24.75 -3.77
CA ASP A 25 -12.59 25.95 -3.51
C ASP A 25 -13.67 26.13 -4.59
N ALA A 26 -13.32 25.84 -5.84
CA ALA A 26 -14.26 25.92 -6.95
C ALA A 26 -15.25 24.74 -6.99
N TYR A 27 -14.84 23.59 -6.50
CA TYR A 27 -15.60 22.32 -6.51
C TYR A 27 -15.53 21.62 -5.14
N PRO A 28 -16.22 22.18 -4.10
CA PRO A 28 -16.14 21.64 -2.74
C PRO A 28 -16.75 20.22 -2.61
N ASP A 29 -17.61 19.85 -3.53
CA ASP A 29 -18.26 18.52 -3.58
C ASP A 29 -17.54 17.54 -4.53
N ALA A 30 -16.25 17.78 -4.82
CA ALA A 30 -15.49 16.88 -5.68
C ALA A 30 -15.28 15.52 -5.01
N ASP A 31 -15.71 14.44 -5.66
CA ASP A 31 -15.53 13.06 -5.18
C ASP A 31 -14.12 12.53 -5.42
N VAL A 32 -13.42 13.04 -6.44
CA VAL A 32 -12.11 12.50 -6.85
C VAL A 32 -11.18 13.57 -7.43
N LEU A 33 -9.90 13.50 -7.05
CA LEU A 33 -8.79 14.22 -7.66
C LEU A 33 -7.93 13.25 -8.46
N VAL A 34 -7.87 13.44 -9.78
CA VAL A 34 -7.00 12.67 -10.68
C VAL A 34 -5.74 13.49 -10.92
N CYS A 35 -4.62 13.03 -10.38
CA CYS A 35 -3.34 13.71 -10.50
C CYS A 35 -2.53 13.13 -11.67
N ALA A 36 -1.83 13.98 -12.41
CA ALA A 36 -1.06 13.59 -13.57
C ALA A 36 0.20 12.77 -13.21
N ASN A 37 0.66 12.87 -11.96
CA ASN A 37 1.70 12.00 -11.39
C ASN A 37 1.57 11.92 -9.86
N ASP A 38 2.36 11.03 -9.24
CA ASP A 38 2.33 10.77 -7.80
C ASP A 38 2.80 11.98 -6.98
N VAL A 39 3.79 12.72 -7.48
CA VAL A 39 4.30 13.93 -6.81
C VAL A 39 3.22 15.00 -6.67
N MET A 40 2.36 15.18 -7.67
CA MET A 40 1.20 16.08 -7.59
C MET A 40 0.12 15.51 -6.67
N ALA A 41 -0.04 14.20 -6.61
CA ALA A 41 -0.96 13.56 -5.67
C ALA A 41 -0.56 13.84 -4.22
N TYR A 42 0.73 13.85 -3.89
CA TYR A 42 1.19 14.19 -2.53
C TYR A 42 0.87 15.63 -2.13
N ALA A 43 0.92 16.57 -3.07
CA ALA A 43 0.43 17.93 -2.83
C ALA A 43 -1.09 17.95 -2.55
N ALA A 44 -1.86 17.08 -3.22
CA ALA A 44 -3.28 16.93 -2.94
C ALA A 44 -3.54 16.34 -1.54
N TYR A 45 -2.74 15.37 -1.09
CA TYR A 45 -2.82 14.85 0.29
C TYR A 45 -2.58 15.96 1.32
N GLN A 46 -1.56 16.79 1.14
CA GLN A 46 -1.26 17.91 2.04
C GLN A 46 -2.42 18.89 2.13
N GLU A 47 -3.04 19.22 1.02
CA GLU A 47 -4.19 20.14 1.01
C GLU A 47 -5.44 19.51 1.64
N CYS A 48 -5.67 18.22 1.40
CA CYS A 48 -6.75 17.48 2.07
C CYS A 48 -6.55 17.43 3.58
N GLU A 49 -5.34 17.16 4.05
CA GLU A 49 -4.99 17.18 5.48
C GLU A 49 -5.25 18.57 6.09
N ARG A 50 -4.81 19.65 5.41
CA ARG A 50 -5.06 21.04 5.85
C ARG A 50 -6.55 21.36 5.98
N ARG A 51 -7.39 20.76 5.13
CA ARG A 51 -8.87 20.93 5.15
C ARG A 51 -9.58 19.96 6.09
N GLY A 52 -8.88 18.99 6.67
CA GLY A 52 -9.48 17.93 7.48
C GLY A 52 -10.25 16.90 6.64
N LEU A 53 -10.00 16.82 5.34
CA LEU A 53 -10.58 15.81 4.46
C LEU A 53 -9.80 14.50 4.57
N ILE A 54 -10.52 13.40 4.70
CA ILE A 54 -9.95 12.06 4.80
C ILE A 54 -9.86 11.46 3.40
N VAL A 55 -8.62 11.30 2.90
CA VAL A 55 -8.37 10.67 1.60
C VAL A 55 -8.85 9.22 1.61
N GLY A 56 -9.52 8.82 0.53
CA GLY A 56 -10.13 7.50 0.39
C GLY A 56 -11.50 7.35 1.09
N LYS A 57 -11.93 8.36 1.84
CA LYS A 57 -13.24 8.39 2.47
C LYS A 57 -14.09 9.59 2.02
N ASP A 58 -13.56 10.80 2.22
CA ASP A 58 -14.25 12.04 1.86
C ASP A 58 -13.94 12.45 0.41
N ILE A 59 -12.74 12.13 -0.05
CA ILE A 59 -12.27 12.37 -1.41
C ILE A 59 -11.31 11.28 -1.85
N ALA A 60 -11.46 10.80 -3.07
CA ALA A 60 -10.52 9.87 -3.69
C ALA A 60 -9.36 10.64 -4.35
N ILE A 61 -8.14 10.08 -4.27
CA ILE A 61 -6.96 10.61 -4.98
C ILE A 61 -6.32 9.50 -5.78
N THR A 62 -5.96 9.79 -7.03
CA THR A 62 -5.20 8.88 -7.88
C THR A 62 -3.98 9.58 -8.47
N GLY A 63 -2.90 8.82 -8.67
CA GLY A 63 -1.64 9.29 -9.24
C GLY A 63 -1.23 8.53 -10.49
N TYR A 64 0.02 8.72 -10.88
CA TYR A 64 0.69 8.06 -11.99
C TYR A 64 2.19 8.05 -11.70
N ASP A 65 2.89 6.99 -12.00
CA ASP A 65 4.30 6.61 -11.93
C ASP A 65 4.56 5.42 -11.00
N ASP A 66 3.81 5.25 -9.89
CA ASP A 66 4.02 4.22 -8.88
C ASP A 66 5.39 4.34 -8.20
N ASP A 67 5.71 5.56 -7.76
CA ASP A 67 6.98 5.81 -7.07
C ASP A 67 7.01 5.16 -5.66
N GLU A 68 8.19 5.12 -5.04
CA GLU A 68 8.39 4.46 -3.74
C GLU A 68 7.51 5.04 -2.64
N THR A 69 7.20 6.34 -2.70
CA THR A 69 6.37 7.04 -1.71
C THR A 69 4.91 6.62 -1.82
N ALA A 70 4.44 6.17 -2.99
CA ALA A 70 3.05 5.77 -3.21
C ALA A 70 2.58 4.63 -2.28
N THR A 71 3.51 3.78 -1.83
CA THR A 71 3.22 2.69 -0.89
C THR A 71 3.31 3.11 0.57
N SER A 72 4.09 4.15 0.88
CA SER A 72 4.41 4.59 2.24
C SER A 72 3.57 5.76 2.73
N ILE A 73 2.93 6.52 1.83
CA ILE A 73 1.98 7.57 2.20
C ILE A 73 0.68 6.94 2.74
N TYR A 74 0.02 7.63 3.65
CA TYR A 74 -1.24 7.13 4.21
C TYR A 74 -2.46 8.00 3.86
N PRO A 75 -3.55 7.38 3.38
CA PRO A 75 -3.63 6.00 2.90
C PRO A 75 -2.77 5.77 1.66
N PRO A 76 -2.30 4.52 1.39
CA PRO A 76 -1.46 4.23 0.23
C PRO A 76 -2.11 4.66 -1.09
N LEU A 77 -1.31 5.28 -1.97
CA LEU A 77 -1.79 5.92 -3.18
C LEU A 77 -2.11 4.91 -4.28
N THR A 78 -3.35 4.95 -4.77
CA THR A 78 -3.76 4.31 -6.02
C THR A 78 -3.12 5.05 -7.19
N THR A 79 -2.36 4.33 -8.01
CA THR A 79 -1.57 4.94 -9.08
C THR A 79 -1.45 4.01 -10.29
N VAL A 80 -0.76 4.45 -11.32
CA VAL A 80 -0.47 3.66 -12.53
C VAL A 80 1.03 3.45 -12.64
N SER A 81 1.47 2.19 -12.65
CA SER A 81 2.86 1.83 -12.89
C SER A 81 3.14 1.68 -14.38
N GLN A 82 4.21 2.29 -14.84
CA GLN A 82 4.69 2.18 -16.23
C GLN A 82 5.53 0.92 -16.46
N ASN A 83 5.79 0.11 -15.44
CA ASN A 83 6.68 -1.05 -15.49
C ASN A 83 8.10 -0.67 -15.98
N GLU A 84 8.71 0.32 -15.33
CA GLU A 84 10.00 0.93 -15.72
C GLU A 84 11.14 -0.10 -15.86
N MET A 85 11.20 -1.08 -14.97
CA MET A 85 12.19 -2.16 -15.03
C MET A 85 12.06 -2.99 -16.31
N ASP A 86 10.84 -3.37 -16.70
CA ASP A 86 10.59 -4.11 -17.96
C ASP A 86 10.89 -3.23 -19.15
N MET A 87 10.56 -1.94 -19.08
CA MET A 87 10.87 -0.97 -20.12
C MET A 87 12.39 -0.80 -20.30
N GLY A 88 13.14 -0.68 -19.21
CA GLY A 88 14.60 -0.61 -19.23
C GLY A 88 15.23 -1.87 -19.82
N TYR A 89 14.85 -3.05 -19.33
CA TYR A 89 15.34 -4.32 -19.83
C TYR A 89 15.07 -4.50 -21.35
N ARG A 90 13.85 -4.26 -21.79
CA ARG A 90 13.47 -4.39 -23.21
C ARG A 90 14.16 -3.36 -24.09
N SER A 91 14.43 -2.16 -23.57
CA SER A 91 15.17 -1.13 -24.30
C SER A 91 16.61 -1.57 -24.60
N VAL A 92 17.31 -2.10 -23.57
CA VAL A 92 18.67 -2.64 -23.73
C VAL A 92 18.66 -3.83 -24.69
N ALA A 93 17.76 -4.79 -24.53
CA ALA A 93 17.65 -5.94 -25.41
C ALA A 93 17.42 -5.53 -26.87
N LYS A 94 16.61 -4.48 -27.08
CA LYS A 94 16.36 -3.93 -28.42
C LYS A 94 17.61 -3.27 -29.02
N ILE A 95 18.37 -2.52 -28.23
CA ILE A 95 19.64 -1.91 -28.70
C ILE A 95 20.62 -3.00 -29.11
N VAL A 96 20.76 -4.06 -28.31
CA VAL A 96 21.63 -5.19 -28.64
C VAL A 96 21.20 -5.86 -29.96
N ALA A 97 19.91 -6.12 -30.14
CA ALA A 97 19.38 -6.68 -31.41
C ALA A 97 19.69 -5.77 -32.62
N MET A 98 19.51 -4.44 -32.43
CA MET A 98 19.86 -3.48 -33.49
C MET A 98 21.36 -3.52 -33.86
N CYS A 99 22.24 -3.62 -32.85
CA CYS A 99 23.69 -3.75 -33.10
C CYS A 99 24.05 -5.04 -33.85
N ASN A 100 23.26 -6.10 -33.64
CA ASN A 100 23.42 -7.37 -34.35
C ASN A 100 22.78 -7.39 -35.74
N GLY A 101 22.17 -6.27 -36.20
CA GLY A 101 21.49 -6.19 -37.49
C GLY A 101 20.13 -6.89 -37.55
N GLU A 102 19.55 -7.22 -36.38
CA GLU A 102 18.25 -7.86 -36.27
C GLU A 102 17.12 -6.83 -36.50
N PRO A 103 16.02 -7.20 -37.18
CA PRO A 103 14.89 -6.30 -37.36
C PRO A 103 14.19 -6.05 -36.04
N THR A 104 14.06 -4.78 -35.62
CA THR A 104 13.41 -4.39 -34.41
C THR A 104 12.14 -3.59 -34.68
N GLY A 105 10.99 -4.11 -34.22
CA GLY A 105 9.71 -3.41 -34.26
C GLY A 105 9.45 -2.53 -32.99
N ILE A 106 8.44 -1.68 -33.07
CA ILE A 106 7.93 -0.95 -31.90
C ILE A 106 7.13 -1.92 -31.06
N LYS A 107 7.51 -2.11 -29.78
CA LYS A 107 6.72 -2.85 -28.81
C LYS A 107 6.15 -1.86 -27.79
N LYS A 108 4.84 -1.89 -27.61
CA LYS A 108 4.18 -1.16 -26.52
C LYS A 108 4.25 -1.99 -25.25
N ILE A 109 4.66 -1.38 -24.16
CA ILE A 109 4.61 -1.97 -22.82
C ILE A 109 3.32 -1.48 -22.17
N LYS A 110 2.56 -2.41 -21.59
CA LYS A 110 1.31 -2.06 -20.91
C LYS A 110 1.63 -1.50 -19.54
N ALA A 111 1.08 -0.32 -19.24
CA ALA A 111 0.99 0.17 -17.87
C ALA A 111 0.01 -0.69 -17.06
N SER A 112 0.19 -0.74 -15.76
CA SER A 112 -0.66 -1.46 -14.83
C SER A 112 -1.19 -0.54 -13.74
N VAL A 113 -2.49 -0.65 -13.45
CA VAL A 113 -3.08 0.10 -12.33
C VAL A 113 -2.71 -0.60 -11.03
N LYS A 114 -2.21 0.15 -10.07
CA LYS A 114 -1.94 -0.26 -8.70
C LYS A 114 -3.05 0.31 -7.82
N ILE A 115 -4.09 -0.49 -7.63
CA ILE A 115 -5.21 -0.08 -6.77
C ILE A 115 -4.74 -0.21 -5.31
N ARG A 116 -4.82 0.91 -4.57
CA ARG A 116 -4.55 1.01 -3.13
C ARG A 116 -5.73 1.70 -2.44
N SER A 117 -5.55 2.28 -1.28
CA SER A 117 -6.67 2.75 -0.45
C SER A 117 -7.09 4.18 -0.75
N SER A 118 -6.29 4.99 -1.44
CA SER A 118 -6.60 6.41 -1.70
C SER A 118 -7.79 6.65 -2.62
N CYS A 119 -8.21 5.65 -3.39
CA CYS A 119 -9.41 5.72 -4.22
C CYS A 119 -10.70 5.33 -3.47
N GLY A 120 -10.62 5.07 -2.16
CA GLY A 120 -11.74 4.56 -1.37
C GLY A 120 -12.01 3.07 -1.59
N CYS A 121 -11.26 2.42 -2.47
CA CYS A 121 -11.34 0.97 -2.63
C CYS A 121 -10.72 0.31 -1.40
N ARG A 122 -11.45 -0.60 -0.78
CA ARG A 122 -10.86 -1.52 0.19
C ARG A 122 -9.99 -2.48 -0.58
N THR A 123 -8.70 -2.17 -0.64
CA THR A 123 -7.75 -3.08 -1.26
C THR A 123 -7.39 -4.18 -0.29
N ILE A 124 -6.80 -5.24 -0.84
CA ILE A 124 -6.09 -6.26 -0.08
C ILE A 124 -5.00 -5.65 0.84
N TYR A 125 -4.59 -4.40 0.60
CA TYR A 125 -3.62 -3.64 1.40
C TYR A 125 -4.26 -2.77 2.51
N ASP A 126 -5.58 -2.76 2.62
CA ASP A 126 -6.25 -2.17 3.78
C ASP A 126 -6.18 -3.18 4.92
N CYS A 127 -5.07 -3.14 5.66
CA CYS A 127 -4.82 -4.01 6.81
C CYS A 127 -5.78 -3.73 7.98
N GLY A 128 -6.84 -2.95 7.73
CA GLY A 128 -7.82 -2.65 8.76
C GLY A 128 -7.25 -1.89 9.96
N PHE A 129 -6.02 -1.39 9.83
CA PHE A 129 -5.46 -0.47 10.81
C PHE A 129 -6.31 0.79 10.81
N ARG A 130 -7.44 0.75 11.50
CA ARG A 130 -8.12 1.97 11.90
C ARG A 130 -7.08 2.81 12.65
N ARG A 131 -7.07 4.13 12.43
CA ARG A 131 -6.46 5.02 13.41
C ARG A 131 -7.05 4.63 14.75
N VAL A 132 -6.25 3.96 15.54
CA VAL A 132 -6.64 3.56 16.89
C VAL A 132 -6.69 4.85 17.69
N GLY A 133 -7.80 5.10 18.33
CA GLY A 133 -8.01 6.35 19.07
C GLY A 133 -7.07 6.48 20.27
N SER A 134 -6.58 5.34 20.81
CA SER A 134 -5.66 5.29 21.94
C SER A 134 -4.74 4.06 21.84
N ILE A 135 -3.60 4.11 22.52
CA ILE A 135 -2.69 2.97 22.69
C ILE A 135 -3.40 1.79 23.39
N GLU A 136 -4.38 2.07 24.22
CA GLU A 136 -5.18 1.06 24.94
C GLU A 136 -6.04 0.22 23.99
N ASP A 137 -6.53 0.82 22.89
CA ASP A 137 -7.31 0.10 21.88
C ASP A 137 -6.46 -0.90 21.09
N LEU A 138 -5.15 -0.66 20.94
CA LEU A 138 -4.20 -1.58 20.31
C LEU A 138 -3.96 -2.85 21.11
N GLN A 139 -4.23 -2.83 22.41
CA GLN A 139 -3.96 -3.94 23.32
C GLN A 139 -5.17 -4.88 23.47
N THR A 140 -6.31 -4.55 22.84
CA THR A 140 -7.49 -5.39 22.96
C THR A 140 -7.32 -6.69 22.16
N ASP A 141 -7.64 -7.83 22.77
CA ASP A 141 -7.60 -9.14 22.09
C ASP A 141 -8.46 -9.11 20.81
N GLU A 142 -9.59 -8.41 20.83
CA GLU A 142 -10.48 -8.25 19.67
C GLU A 142 -9.81 -7.52 18.50
N TYR A 143 -9.02 -6.49 18.79
CA TYR A 143 -8.29 -5.74 17.76
C TYR A 143 -7.16 -6.60 17.16
N ILE A 144 -6.40 -7.30 18.00
CA ILE A 144 -5.33 -8.19 17.59
C ILE A 144 -5.88 -9.34 16.74
N GLU A 145 -7.00 -9.94 17.15
CA GLU A 145 -7.67 -10.99 16.40
C GLU A 145 -8.11 -10.51 15.03
N HIS A 146 -8.77 -9.36 14.97
CA HIS A 146 -9.24 -8.78 13.72
C HIS A 146 -8.09 -8.51 12.72
N ILE A 147 -7.00 -7.91 13.18
CA ILE A 147 -5.82 -7.64 12.35
C ILE A 147 -5.14 -8.92 11.92
N SER A 148 -4.98 -9.87 12.82
CA SER A 148 -4.33 -11.14 12.53
C SER A 148 -5.05 -11.93 11.45
N LEU A 149 -6.38 -11.96 11.51
CA LEU A 149 -7.20 -12.59 10.47
C LEU A 149 -7.04 -11.90 9.13
N GLN A 150 -7.05 -10.56 9.12
CA GLN A 150 -6.86 -9.82 7.88
C GLN A 150 -5.47 -10.04 7.26
N ILE A 151 -4.42 -10.04 8.07
CA ILE A 151 -3.06 -10.31 7.61
C ILE A 151 -2.93 -11.76 7.15
N GLY A 152 -3.47 -12.72 7.91
CA GLY A 152 -3.47 -14.13 7.55
C GLY A 152 -4.04 -14.36 6.16
N HIS A 153 -5.20 -13.80 5.87
CA HIS A 153 -5.82 -13.90 4.54
C HIS A 153 -5.01 -13.21 3.44
N LYS A 154 -4.30 -12.14 3.75
CA LYS A 154 -3.50 -11.39 2.76
C LYS A 154 -2.23 -12.09 2.33
N ILE A 155 -1.55 -12.73 3.27
CA ILE A 155 -0.27 -13.39 2.98
C ILE A 155 -0.45 -14.71 2.24
N LEU A 156 -1.69 -15.23 2.19
CA LEU A 156 -1.99 -16.47 1.50
C LEU A 156 -1.81 -16.33 -0.02
N LEU A 157 -1.09 -17.27 -0.59
CA LEU A 157 -1.00 -17.43 -2.04
C LEU A 157 -2.21 -18.21 -2.56
N GLU A 158 -2.58 -17.99 -3.83
CA GLU A 158 -3.62 -18.80 -4.48
C GLU A 158 -3.31 -20.29 -4.37
N LYS A 159 -4.33 -21.12 -4.07
CA LYS A 159 -4.28 -22.58 -3.92
C LYS A 159 -4.01 -23.12 -2.51
N THR A 160 -4.43 -22.41 -1.47
CA THR A 160 -4.46 -22.96 -0.10
C THR A 160 -5.82 -23.59 0.22
N THR A 161 -5.82 -24.71 0.96
CA THR A 161 -7.05 -25.29 1.50
C THR A 161 -7.58 -24.48 2.69
N ALA A 162 -8.85 -24.64 3.03
CA ALA A 162 -9.45 -23.94 4.18
C ALA A 162 -8.72 -24.26 5.50
N GLU A 163 -8.33 -25.52 5.71
CA GLU A 163 -7.58 -25.96 6.90
C GLU A 163 -6.20 -25.30 6.97
N GLU A 164 -5.52 -25.17 5.83
CA GLU A 164 -4.22 -24.50 5.74
C GLU A 164 -4.34 -22.99 5.98
N GLN A 165 -5.41 -22.38 5.50
CA GLN A 165 -5.71 -20.97 5.75
C GLN A 165 -5.92 -20.71 7.24
N GLU A 166 -6.72 -21.54 7.90
CA GLU A 166 -6.98 -21.43 9.32
C GLU A 166 -5.70 -21.57 10.15
N ALA A 167 -4.87 -22.58 9.86
CA ALA A 167 -3.59 -22.78 10.54
C ALA A 167 -2.62 -21.62 10.38
N ILE A 168 -2.55 -21.02 9.19
CA ILE A 168 -1.70 -19.83 8.93
C ILE A 168 -2.25 -18.61 9.67
N CYS A 169 -3.56 -18.39 9.68
CA CYS A 169 -4.19 -17.31 10.42
C CYS A 169 -3.94 -17.41 11.93
N GLU A 170 -4.00 -18.62 12.50
CA GLU A 170 -3.68 -18.87 13.91
C GLU A 170 -2.21 -18.57 14.24
N GLN A 171 -1.27 -18.95 13.37
CA GLN A 171 0.14 -18.63 13.54
C GLN A 171 0.39 -17.11 13.49
N VAL A 172 -0.24 -16.42 12.56
CA VAL A 172 -0.16 -14.97 12.44
C VAL A 172 -0.75 -14.30 13.68
N HIS A 173 -1.90 -14.76 14.17
CA HIS A 173 -2.51 -14.26 15.39
C HIS A 173 -1.57 -14.40 16.60
N TYR A 174 -0.95 -15.56 16.75
CA TYR A 174 0.01 -15.80 17.83
C TYR A 174 1.20 -14.82 17.76
N ILE A 175 1.76 -14.61 16.56
CA ILE A 175 2.88 -13.68 16.34
C ILE A 175 2.50 -12.26 16.77
N PHE A 176 1.36 -11.75 16.32
CA PHE A 176 0.93 -10.38 16.65
C PHE A 176 0.58 -10.23 18.13
N LYS A 177 -0.03 -11.23 18.73
CA LYS A 177 -0.34 -11.24 20.17
C LYS A 177 0.92 -11.19 21.02
N GLU A 178 1.94 -11.98 20.69
CA GLU A 178 3.23 -11.97 21.40
C GLU A 178 4.00 -10.66 21.16
N CYS A 179 4.02 -10.13 19.93
CA CYS A 179 4.60 -8.83 19.65
C CYS A 179 3.97 -7.74 20.50
N THR A 180 2.64 -7.70 20.59
CA THR A 180 1.93 -6.70 21.35
C THR A 180 2.25 -6.81 22.86
N LYS A 181 2.23 -8.01 23.41
CA LYS A 181 2.61 -8.23 24.82
C LYS A 181 4.02 -7.74 25.12
N GLU A 182 4.98 -8.06 24.28
CA GLU A 182 6.37 -7.68 24.48
C GLU A 182 6.57 -6.17 24.34
N CYS A 183 5.96 -5.53 23.36
CA CYS A 183 6.07 -4.08 23.15
C CYS A 183 5.49 -3.26 24.33
N PHE A 184 4.44 -3.77 24.98
CA PHE A 184 3.79 -3.06 26.10
C PHE A 184 4.19 -3.59 27.49
N SER A 185 5.06 -4.62 27.56
CA SER A 185 5.60 -5.06 28.84
C SER A 185 6.64 -4.06 29.33
N GLN A 186 6.56 -3.70 30.62
CA GLN A 186 7.55 -2.81 31.26
C GLN A 186 8.87 -3.55 31.61
N LYS A 187 9.10 -4.74 31.08
CA LYS A 187 10.30 -5.57 31.28
C LYS A 187 11.21 -5.52 30.06
N GLU A 188 12.45 -6.00 30.21
CA GLU A 188 13.33 -6.23 29.06
C GLU A 188 12.60 -7.03 27.99
N ILE A 189 12.55 -6.47 26.77
CA ILE A 189 11.83 -7.06 25.64
C ILE A 189 12.57 -8.33 25.21
N SER A 190 11.92 -9.48 25.32
CA SER A 190 12.40 -10.73 24.75
C SER A 190 11.53 -11.13 23.57
N LEU A 191 12.04 -10.95 22.37
CA LEU A 191 11.35 -11.34 21.14
C LEU A 191 11.58 -12.80 20.73
N ASP A 192 12.13 -13.64 21.62
CA ASP A 192 12.48 -15.03 21.29
C ASP A 192 11.28 -15.85 20.82
N GLY A 193 10.11 -15.70 21.46
CA GLY A 193 8.87 -16.34 21.06
C GLY A 193 8.39 -15.89 19.68
N VAL A 194 8.49 -14.60 19.42
CA VAL A 194 8.12 -13.99 18.13
C VAL A 194 9.04 -14.49 17.02
N PHE A 195 10.35 -14.46 17.24
CA PHE A 195 11.33 -14.95 16.25
C PHE A 195 11.17 -16.45 15.97
N LYS A 196 10.84 -17.25 17.00
CA LYS A 196 10.58 -18.66 16.81
C LYS A 196 9.34 -18.88 15.93
N ALA A 197 8.23 -18.20 16.23
CA ALA A 197 6.99 -18.32 15.48
C ALA A 197 7.12 -17.81 14.04
N LEU A 198 7.82 -16.67 13.83
CA LEU A 198 8.15 -16.18 12.50
C LEU A 198 9.01 -17.18 11.72
N ARG A 199 9.99 -17.80 12.37
CA ARG A 199 10.83 -18.81 11.74
C ARG A 199 10.03 -20.03 11.32
N GLU A 200 9.11 -20.50 12.15
CA GLU A 200 8.23 -21.62 11.84
C GLU A 200 7.31 -21.29 10.66
N LEU A 201 6.75 -20.07 10.62
CA LEU A 201 5.93 -19.60 9.52
C LEU A 201 6.72 -19.48 8.21
N LEU A 202 7.94 -18.94 8.25
CA LEU A 202 8.76 -18.64 7.07
C LEU A 202 9.58 -19.84 6.56
N LEU A 203 9.88 -20.81 7.39
CA LEU A 203 10.72 -21.98 7.04
C LEU A 203 9.98 -23.32 7.20
N GLY A 204 8.75 -23.31 7.71
CA GLY A 204 7.91 -24.49 7.88
C GLY A 204 7.24 -24.93 6.57
N GLU A 205 6.40 -25.94 6.67
CA GLU A 205 5.67 -26.51 5.52
C GLU A 205 4.75 -25.47 4.83
N SER A 206 4.29 -24.48 5.58
CA SER A 206 3.45 -23.41 5.06
C SER A 206 4.21 -22.31 4.28
N SER A 207 5.55 -22.29 4.31
CA SER A 207 6.38 -21.24 3.72
C SER A 207 6.17 -21.03 2.22
N THR A 208 5.86 -22.11 1.49
CA THR A 208 5.58 -22.03 0.04
C THR A 208 4.18 -21.48 -0.29
N LYS A 209 3.32 -21.30 0.72
CA LYS A 209 1.92 -20.91 0.59
C LYS A 209 1.65 -19.48 1.04
N ILE A 210 2.68 -18.80 1.54
CA ILE A 210 2.60 -17.42 2.02
C ILE A 210 3.48 -16.49 1.21
N SER A 211 3.06 -15.24 1.09
CA SER A 211 3.86 -14.17 0.51
C SER A 211 4.70 -13.50 1.58
N VAL A 212 6.01 -13.79 1.61
CA VAL A 212 6.97 -13.17 2.55
C VAL A 212 6.99 -11.66 2.39
N ILE A 213 6.86 -11.16 1.16
CA ILE A 213 6.83 -9.71 0.88
C ILE A 213 5.64 -9.06 1.56
N VAL A 214 4.44 -9.61 1.35
CA VAL A 214 3.20 -9.08 1.96
C VAL A 214 3.26 -9.18 3.48
N LEU A 215 3.77 -10.28 4.04
CA LEU A 215 3.95 -10.42 5.49
C LEU A 215 4.88 -9.33 6.05
N THR A 216 6.00 -9.08 5.38
CA THR A 216 6.96 -8.05 5.80
C THR A 216 6.34 -6.65 5.76
N GLU A 217 5.56 -6.33 4.72
CA GLU A 217 4.83 -5.07 4.61
C GLU A 217 3.81 -4.91 5.75
N CYS A 218 3.03 -5.95 6.02
CA CYS A 218 2.04 -5.94 7.10
C CYS A 218 2.68 -5.76 8.49
N VAL A 219 3.79 -6.46 8.76
CA VAL A 219 4.54 -6.31 10.03
C VAL A 219 5.11 -4.91 10.17
N ASN A 220 5.71 -4.36 9.12
CA ASN A 220 6.25 -3.00 9.14
C ASN A 220 5.15 -1.96 9.37
N GLU A 221 3.99 -2.15 8.78
CA GLU A 221 2.84 -1.27 8.99
C GLU A 221 2.32 -1.37 10.42
N TYR A 222 2.20 -2.58 10.97
CA TYR A 222 1.80 -2.79 12.36
C TYR A 222 2.76 -2.11 13.34
N VAL A 223 4.08 -2.28 13.16
CA VAL A 223 5.11 -1.66 14.03
C VAL A 223 5.07 -0.14 13.97
N ARG A 224 4.69 0.47 12.85
CA ARG A 224 4.55 1.94 12.75
C ARG A 224 3.37 2.47 13.56
N HIS A 225 2.40 1.63 13.89
CA HIS A 225 1.21 2.00 14.67
C HIS A 225 1.35 1.68 16.17
N LEU A 226 2.37 0.89 16.56
CA LEU A 226 2.79 0.69 17.94
C LEU A 226 3.64 1.86 18.43
#